data_336ae079f26d8886c764b1432b299f01
#
_entry.id   336ae079f26d8886c764b1432b299f01
#
_cell.length_a   1.000
_cell.length_b   1.000
_cell.length_c   1.000
_cell.angle_alpha   90.00
_cell.angle_beta   90.00
_cell.angle_gamma   90.00
#
_symmetry.space_group_name_H-M   'P 1'
#
loop_
_entity.id
_entity.type
_entity.pdbx_description
1 polymer ?
#
loop_
_entity_poly.entity_id
_entity_poly.type
_entity_poly.pdbx_seq_one_letter_code
_entity_poly.pdbx_strand_id
1 'polypeptide(L)'
;DLRFPIRVRHRDGEQATVARMTMTVFLNAEQKGTHMSRFVELMEAQSEAFDAGSMRVLLEKMLARLGADAGSISASFPFFRTKAAPVSGIRSLLDYDIVLSGDLDGGRYRSRLKILIPVTSLCPCSKEISEYGAHNQRSHVTVTLDCAESVPPEDIIDIIENQASCQLY
;
A
#
# COMPACT_ATOMS: atom_id res chain seq x y z
N ASP A 1 11.11 8.56 9.99
CA ASP A 1 10.60 8.39 8.61
C ASP A 1 11.75 8.49 7.62
N LEU A 2 11.80 7.54 6.68
CA LEU A 2 12.80 7.46 5.62
C LEU A 2 12.08 7.42 4.27
N ARG A 3 12.50 8.22 3.29
CA ARG A 3 12.08 8.03 1.90
C ARG A 3 13.09 7.13 1.20
N PHE A 4 12.59 6.06 0.59
CA PHE A 4 13.46 5.08 -0.05
C PHE A 4 12.85 4.57 -1.35
N PRO A 5 13.63 4.40 -2.43
CA PRO A 5 13.17 3.75 -3.64
C PRO A 5 12.95 2.26 -3.38
N ILE A 6 11.78 1.76 -3.75
CA ILE A 6 11.40 0.37 -3.59
C ILE A 6 10.84 -0.20 -4.89
N ARG A 7 10.79 -1.52 -4.97
CA ARG A 7 9.96 -2.25 -5.93
C ARG A 7 8.81 -2.90 -5.19
N VAL A 8 7.63 -2.86 -5.74
CA VAL A 8 6.41 -3.44 -5.18
C VAL A 8 5.95 -4.56 -6.09
N ARG A 9 5.66 -5.71 -5.51
CA ARG A 9 5.10 -6.85 -6.26
C ARG A 9 3.64 -6.59 -6.61
N HIS A 10 3.31 -6.89 -7.84
CA HIS A 10 1.95 -6.82 -8.35
C HIS A 10 1.65 -8.03 -9.25
N ARG A 11 0.42 -8.14 -9.77
CA ARG A 11 -0.06 -9.31 -10.52
C ARG A 11 0.87 -9.70 -11.68
N ASP A 12 1.35 -8.73 -12.43
CA ASP A 12 2.10 -8.95 -13.68
C ASP A 12 3.61 -8.73 -13.53
N GLY A 13 4.11 -8.57 -12.30
CA GLY A 13 5.54 -8.37 -12.05
C GLY A 13 5.86 -7.43 -10.88
N GLU A 14 6.71 -6.44 -11.14
CA GLU A 14 7.18 -5.50 -10.13
C GLU A 14 7.12 -4.08 -10.66
N GLN A 15 6.73 -3.15 -9.80
CA GLN A 15 6.69 -1.71 -10.10
C GLN A 15 7.65 -0.96 -9.19
N ALA A 16 8.51 -0.13 -9.78
CA ALA A 16 9.36 0.79 -9.04
C ALA A 16 8.54 2.00 -8.56
N THR A 17 8.75 2.38 -7.31
CA THR A 17 8.13 3.55 -6.69
C THR A 17 9.00 4.12 -5.57
N VAL A 18 8.58 5.19 -4.94
CA VAL A 18 9.24 5.74 -3.75
C VAL A 18 8.31 5.61 -2.56
N ALA A 19 8.77 4.89 -1.55
CA ALA A 19 8.01 4.74 -0.31
C ALA A 19 8.49 5.69 0.79
N ARG A 20 7.55 6.14 1.60
CA ARG A 20 7.81 6.67 2.94
C ARG A 20 7.75 5.50 3.90
N MET A 21 8.91 5.19 4.50
CA MET A 21 9.06 4.08 5.43
C MET A 21 9.03 4.59 6.86
N THR A 22 8.21 3.97 7.70
CA THR A 22 8.26 4.11 9.16
C THR A 22 8.64 2.77 9.74
N MET A 23 9.73 2.73 10.48
CA MET A 23 10.24 1.51 11.13
C MET A 23 10.37 1.77 12.63
N THR A 24 9.85 0.86 13.43
CA THR A 24 9.90 0.94 14.90
C THR A 24 10.31 -0.39 15.49
N VAL A 25 11.02 -0.33 16.63
CA VAL A 25 11.34 -1.50 17.44
C VAL A 25 11.03 -1.21 18.88
N PHE A 26 10.61 -2.23 19.60
CA PHE A 26 10.48 -2.17 21.05
C PHE A 26 11.86 -2.43 21.65
N LEU A 27 12.32 -1.50 22.47
CA LEU A 27 13.59 -1.62 23.22
C LEU A 27 13.29 -1.86 24.69
N ASN A 28 14.01 -2.79 25.30
CA ASN A 28 13.95 -3.02 26.74
C ASN A 28 14.49 -1.80 27.50
N ALA A 29 14.00 -1.58 28.73
CA ALA A 29 14.36 -0.41 29.54
C ALA A 29 15.87 -0.27 29.81
N GLU A 30 16.61 -1.35 29.71
CA GLU A 30 18.07 -1.38 29.89
C GLU A 30 18.86 -0.95 28.66
N GLN A 31 18.22 -0.89 27.48
CA GLN A 31 18.81 -0.49 26.22
C GLN A 31 18.74 1.04 26.05
N LYS A 32 19.91 1.69 25.94
CA LYS A 32 20.01 3.16 25.82
C LYS A 32 19.60 3.73 24.45
N GLY A 33 19.14 2.90 23.53
CA GLY A 33 18.72 3.31 22.18
C GLY A 33 19.25 2.35 21.09
N THR A 34 18.92 2.68 19.83
CA THR A 34 19.40 1.93 18.67
C THR A 34 20.10 2.85 17.66
N HIS A 35 21.02 2.29 16.88
CA HIS A 35 21.71 3.01 15.81
C HIS A 35 20.81 3.16 14.58
N MET A 36 20.43 4.38 14.25
CA MET A 36 19.56 4.70 13.10
C MET A 36 20.14 4.23 11.76
N SER A 37 21.48 4.22 11.61
CA SER A 37 22.14 3.73 10.41
C SER A 37 21.79 2.28 10.07
N ARG A 38 21.50 1.45 11.07
CA ARG A 38 21.13 0.04 10.86
C ARG A 38 19.82 -0.13 10.07
N PHE A 39 18.88 0.83 10.20
CA PHE A 39 17.66 0.82 9.41
C PHE A 39 17.94 1.15 7.94
N VAL A 40 18.85 2.09 7.68
CA VAL A 40 19.25 2.44 6.32
C VAL A 40 19.97 1.26 5.66
N GLU A 41 20.94 0.67 6.34
CA GLU A 41 21.67 -0.50 5.86
C GLU A 41 20.75 -1.71 5.56
N LEU A 42 19.70 -1.90 6.35
CA LEU A 42 18.68 -2.92 6.10
C LEU A 42 17.94 -2.66 4.79
N MET A 43 17.55 -1.40 4.56
CA MET A 43 16.86 -1.01 3.33
C MET A 43 17.76 -1.10 2.10
N GLU A 44 19.04 -0.73 2.22
CA GLU A 44 20.01 -0.85 1.12
C GLU A 44 20.30 -2.33 0.76
N ALA A 45 20.27 -3.22 1.76
CA ALA A 45 20.43 -4.66 1.54
C ALA A 45 19.17 -5.36 1.01
N GLN A 46 18.01 -4.66 0.96
CA GLN A 46 16.74 -5.23 0.50
C GLN A 46 16.72 -5.27 -1.03
N SER A 47 16.77 -6.47 -1.59
CA SER A 47 16.72 -6.70 -3.05
C SER A 47 15.37 -7.20 -3.55
N GLU A 48 14.54 -7.75 -2.67
CA GLU A 48 13.25 -8.31 -3.03
C GLU A 48 12.18 -7.22 -3.15
N ALA A 49 11.21 -7.43 -4.04
CA ALA A 49 10.05 -6.57 -4.15
C ALA A 49 9.17 -6.69 -2.89
N PHE A 50 8.57 -5.58 -2.49
CA PHE A 50 7.71 -5.50 -1.31
C PHE A 50 6.37 -6.18 -1.56
N ASP A 51 6.05 -7.12 -0.70
CA ASP A 51 4.75 -7.75 -0.48
C ASP A 51 4.63 -8.17 1.00
N ALA A 52 3.55 -8.83 1.39
CA ALA A 52 3.36 -9.28 2.77
C ALA A 52 4.44 -10.27 3.23
N GLY A 53 4.93 -11.13 2.33
CA GLY A 53 5.97 -12.11 2.64
C GLY A 53 7.34 -11.48 2.81
N SER A 54 7.78 -10.65 1.86
CA SER A 54 9.06 -9.95 1.94
C SER A 54 9.11 -8.97 3.12
N MET A 55 7.97 -8.35 3.48
CA MET A 55 7.83 -7.50 4.65
C MET A 55 8.11 -8.26 5.95
N ARG A 56 7.62 -9.50 6.06
CA ARG A 56 7.90 -10.38 7.19
C ARG A 56 9.38 -10.66 7.33
N VAL A 57 10.03 -11.06 6.24
CA VAL A 57 11.47 -11.35 6.23
C VAL A 57 12.29 -10.13 6.63
N LEU A 58 11.90 -8.94 6.13
CA LEU A 58 12.56 -7.68 6.47
C LEU A 58 12.40 -7.35 7.96
N LEU A 59 11.21 -7.56 8.53
CA LEU A 59 10.95 -7.41 9.97
C LEU A 59 11.82 -8.36 10.80
N GLU A 60 11.87 -9.64 10.45
CA GLU A 60 12.69 -10.63 11.15
C GLU A 60 14.19 -10.23 11.15
N LYS A 61 14.70 -9.80 9.98
CA LYS A 61 16.08 -9.28 9.85
C LYS A 61 16.30 -8.03 10.70
N MET A 62 15.31 -7.11 10.73
CA MET A 62 15.38 -5.88 11.50
C MET A 62 15.46 -6.17 13.00
N LEU A 63 14.59 -7.03 13.52
CA LEU A 63 14.56 -7.39 14.93
C LEU A 63 15.86 -8.11 15.36
N ALA A 64 16.33 -9.08 14.57
CA ALA A 64 17.58 -9.78 14.83
C ALA A 64 18.77 -8.81 14.87
N ARG A 65 18.88 -7.87 13.93
CA ARG A 65 19.98 -6.91 13.84
C ARG A 65 19.99 -5.89 14.97
N LEU A 66 18.81 -5.55 15.49
CA LEU A 66 18.62 -4.54 16.54
C LEU A 66 18.54 -5.17 17.94
N GLY A 67 18.50 -6.50 18.04
CA GLY A 67 18.36 -7.22 19.32
C GLY A 67 17.01 -6.90 20.00
N ALA A 68 15.94 -6.82 19.21
CA ALA A 68 14.61 -6.50 19.69
C ALA A 68 13.64 -7.66 19.47
N ASP A 69 12.65 -7.81 20.35
CA ASP A 69 11.67 -8.91 20.32
C ASP A 69 10.38 -8.53 19.58
N ALA A 70 10.14 -7.24 19.41
CA ALA A 70 8.97 -6.71 18.73
C ALA A 70 9.29 -5.47 17.90
N GLY A 71 8.55 -5.27 16.82
CA GLY A 71 8.69 -4.09 15.96
C GLY A 71 7.67 -4.05 14.84
N SER A 72 7.67 -2.94 14.11
CA SER A 72 6.79 -2.73 12.97
C SER A 72 7.50 -2.03 11.82
N ILE A 73 7.04 -2.30 10.62
CA ILE A 73 7.41 -1.59 9.40
C ILE A 73 6.14 -1.16 8.69
N SER A 74 6.08 0.09 8.26
CA SER A 74 5.02 0.61 7.40
C SER A 74 5.64 1.31 6.20
N ALA A 75 5.21 0.94 5.00
CA ALA A 75 5.59 1.53 3.73
C ALA A 75 4.38 2.18 3.08
N SER A 76 4.41 3.50 2.89
CA SER A 76 3.38 4.27 2.18
C SER A 76 3.94 4.73 0.84
N PHE A 77 3.25 4.41 -0.27
CA PHE A 77 3.73 4.68 -1.61
C PHE A 77 2.59 4.83 -2.62
N PRO A 78 2.80 5.59 -3.71
CA PRO A 78 1.90 5.59 -4.85
C PRO A 78 2.10 4.32 -5.68
N PHE A 79 1.00 3.72 -6.11
CA PHE A 79 0.96 2.60 -7.03
C PHE A 79 0.23 3.03 -8.31
N PHE A 80 0.78 2.74 -9.47
CA PHE A 80 0.28 3.26 -10.73
C PHE A 80 -0.34 2.16 -11.59
N ARG A 81 -1.51 2.45 -12.17
CA ARG A 81 -2.14 1.60 -13.19
C ARG A 81 -2.40 2.39 -14.46
N THR A 82 -2.12 1.76 -15.59
CA THR A 82 -2.53 2.30 -16.88
C THR A 82 -4.01 2.07 -17.09
N LYS A 83 -4.75 3.14 -17.32
CA LYS A 83 -6.17 3.14 -17.70
C LYS A 83 -6.32 3.59 -19.15
N ALA A 84 -7.30 3.02 -19.86
CA ALA A 84 -7.66 3.45 -21.20
C ALA A 84 -9.04 4.12 -21.16
N ALA A 85 -9.13 5.34 -21.69
CA ALA A 85 -10.40 6.04 -21.77
C ALA A 85 -11.38 5.26 -22.65
N PRO A 86 -12.65 5.05 -22.22
CA PRO A 86 -13.55 4.09 -22.86
C PRO A 86 -13.97 4.48 -24.27
N VAL A 87 -13.91 5.78 -24.62
CA VAL A 87 -14.31 6.26 -25.96
C VAL A 87 -13.10 6.49 -26.86
N SER A 88 -12.08 7.22 -26.38
CA SER A 88 -10.93 7.59 -27.20
C SER A 88 -9.82 6.53 -27.23
N GLY A 89 -9.81 5.60 -26.28
CA GLY A 89 -8.74 4.61 -26.12
C GLY A 89 -7.41 5.21 -25.62
N ILE A 90 -7.36 6.51 -25.35
CA ILE A 90 -6.15 7.18 -24.84
C ILE A 90 -5.78 6.59 -23.48
N ARG A 91 -4.51 6.21 -23.35
CA ARG A 91 -3.98 5.62 -22.13
C ARG A 91 -3.40 6.71 -21.22
N SER A 92 -3.71 6.63 -19.94
CA SER A 92 -3.18 7.49 -18.89
C SER A 92 -2.76 6.64 -17.69
N LEU A 93 -1.93 7.20 -16.81
CA LEU A 93 -1.60 6.60 -15.52
C LEU A 93 -2.52 7.17 -14.46
N LEU A 94 -3.14 6.28 -13.69
CA LEU A 94 -3.87 6.61 -12.48
C LEU A 94 -3.10 6.08 -11.28
N ASP A 95 -2.97 6.91 -10.26
CA ASP A 95 -2.28 6.58 -9.01
C ASP A 95 -3.27 6.17 -7.92
N TYR A 96 -2.79 5.28 -7.05
CA TYR A 96 -3.49 4.77 -5.86
C TYR A 96 -2.54 4.88 -4.68
N ASP A 97 -3.01 5.45 -3.58
CA ASP A 97 -2.22 5.49 -2.36
C ASP A 97 -2.31 4.15 -1.63
N ILE A 98 -1.16 3.50 -1.45
CA ILE A 98 -1.05 2.22 -0.75
C ILE A 98 -0.23 2.38 0.52
N VAL A 99 -0.67 1.73 1.58
CA VAL A 99 0.11 1.49 2.79
C VAL A 99 0.16 -0.01 3.03
N LEU A 100 1.36 -0.57 2.95
CA LEU A 100 1.66 -1.94 3.38
C LEU A 100 2.37 -1.87 4.73
N SER A 101 1.82 -2.54 5.73
CA SER A 101 2.41 -2.58 7.06
C SER A 101 2.51 -4.00 7.58
N GLY A 102 3.54 -4.24 8.39
CA GLY A 102 3.76 -5.49 9.09
C GLY A 102 4.16 -5.23 10.54
N ASP A 103 3.63 -6.05 11.43
CA ASP A 103 3.95 -6.06 12.85
C ASP A 103 4.44 -7.46 13.23
N LEU A 104 5.51 -7.55 14.01
CA LEU A 104 6.02 -8.79 14.56
C LEU A 104 6.21 -8.63 16.07
N ASP A 105 5.52 -9.45 16.85
CA ASP A 105 5.57 -9.45 18.31
C ASP A 105 5.45 -10.87 18.85
N GLY A 106 6.42 -11.30 19.65
CA GLY A 106 6.45 -12.63 20.25
C GLY A 106 6.32 -13.74 19.20
N GLY A 107 6.88 -13.58 17.99
CA GLY A 107 6.81 -14.53 16.89
C GLY A 107 5.48 -14.50 16.10
N ARG A 108 4.51 -13.66 16.49
CA ARG A 108 3.26 -13.46 15.76
C ARG A 108 3.40 -12.36 14.75
N TYR A 109 3.36 -12.72 13.47
CA TYR A 109 3.34 -11.77 12.37
C TYR A 109 1.91 -11.38 11.99
N ARG A 110 1.69 -10.11 11.76
CA ARG A 110 0.46 -9.56 11.17
C ARG A 110 0.83 -8.63 10.03
N SER A 111 0.14 -8.76 8.91
CA SER A 111 0.29 -7.90 7.75
C SER A 111 -1.02 -7.20 7.46
N ARG A 112 -0.93 -5.93 7.06
CA ARG A 112 -2.09 -5.12 6.71
C ARG A 112 -1.81 -4.35 5.43
N LEU A 113 -2.75 -4.43 4.50
CA LEU A 113 -2.79 -3.68 3.26
C LEU A 113 -3.91 -2.65 3.34
N LYS A 114 -3.58 -1.38 3.13
CA LYS A 114 -4.55 -0.29 3.03
C LYS A 114 -4.39 0.36 1.66
N ILE A 115 -5.50 0.53 0.94
CA ILE A 115 -5.52 1.15 -0.39
C ILE A 115 -6.58 2.25 -0.40
N LEU A 116 -6.23 3.43 -0.89
CA LEU A 116 -7.14 4.50 -1.22
C LEU A 116 -7.45 4.45 -2.71
N ILE A 117 -8.70 4.18 -3.06
CA ILE A 117 -9.15 3.94 -4.43
C ILE A 117 -10.07 5.08 -4.85
N PRO A 118 -9.66 5.93 -5.80
CA PRO A 118 -10.52 6.96 -6.34
C PRO A 118 -11.55 6.34 -7.29
N VAL A 119 -12.82 6.69 -7.11
CA VAL A 119 -13.94 6.24 -7.94
C VAL A 119 -14.88 7.41 -8.27
N THR A 120 -15.79 7.20 -9.19
CA THR A 120 -16.86 8.15 -9.47
C THR A 120 -18.16 7.67 -8.83
N SER A 121 -18.85 8.58 -8.15
CA SER A 121 -20.15 8.35 -7.56
C SER A 121 -21.20 9.20 -8.26
N LEU A 122 -22.33 8.59 -8.63
CA LEU A 122 -23.50 9.27 -9.11
C LEU A 122 -24.34 9.81 -7.95
N CYS A 123 -24.82 11.05 -8.06
CA CYS A 123 -25.76 11.60 -7.11
C CYS A 123 -27.19 11.12 -7.45
N PRO A 124 -27.84 10.28 -6.64
CA PRO A 124 -29.18 9.79 -6.93
C PRO A 124 -30.23 10.93 -6.99
N CYS A 125 -30.11 11.95 -6.14
CA CYS A 125 -31.02 13.11 -6.16
C CYS A 125 -30.92 13.89 -7.47
N SER A 126 -29.71 14.10 -8.00
CA SER A 126 -29.53 14.77 -9.29
C SER A 126 -30.10 13.95 -10.45
N LYS A 127 -30.07 12.61 -10.33
CA LYS A 127 -30.65 11.73 -11.34
C LYS A 127 -32.18 11.87 -11.44
N GLU A 128 -32.85 12.11 -10.33
CA GLU A 128 -34.33 12.26 -10.29
C GLU A 128 -34.81 13.56 -10.90
N ILE A 129 -34.00 14.63 -10.83
CA ILE A 129 -34.40 15.98 -11.24
C ILE A 129 -33.79 16.46 -12.56
N SER A 130 -32.85 15.68 -13.14
CA SER A 130 -32.14 16.06 -14.36
C SER A 130 -32.61 15.30 -15.57
N GLU A 131 -32.95 16.04 -16.65
CA GLU A 131 -33.27 15.46 -17.96
C GLU A 131 -32.08 14.79 -18.63
N TYR A 132 -30.85 15.22 -18.31
CA TYR A 132 -29.59 14.78 -18.92
C TYR A 132 -28.76 13.84 -18.05
N GLY A 133 -29.30 13.40 -16.94
CA GLY A 133 -28.64 12.50 -15.99
C GLY A 133 -28.01 13.21 -14.79
N ALA A 134 -27.44 12.43 -13.89
CA ALA A 134 -26.85 12.94 -12.65
C ALA A 134 -25.46 13.51 -12.88
N HIS A 135 -25.07 14.50 -12.08
CA HIS A 135 -23.68 14.91 -12.02
C HIS A 135 -22.83 13.80 -11.37
N ASN A 136 -21.61 13.63 -11.87
CA ASN A 136 -20.60 12.77 -11.30
C ASN A 136 -19.77 13.55 -10.29
N GLN A 137 -19.46 12.91 -9.18
CA GLN A 137 -18.53 13.44 -8.21
C GLN A 137 -17.43 12.42 -7.94
N ARG A 138 -16.20 12.89 -7.76
CA ARG A 138 -15.09 12.04 -7.34
C ARG A 138 -15.26 11.65 -5.88
N SER A 139 -15.15 10.37 -5.60
CA SER A 139 -15.19 9.79 -4.27
C SER A 139 -13.94 8.95 -4.04
N HIS A 140 -13.63 8.68 -2.78
CA HIS A 140 -12.50 7.85 -2.41
C HIS A 140 -13.00 6.73 -1.51
N VAL A 141 -12.70 5.50 -1.89
CA VAL A 141 -12.95 4.30 -1.08
C VAL A 141 -11.65 3.88 -0.43
N THR A 142 -11.64 3.82 0.89
CA THR A 142 -10.51 3.27 1.64
C THR A 142 -10.81 1.83 2.03
N VAL A 143 -9.98 0.92 1.53
CA VAL A 143 -10.03 -0.50 1.91
C VAL A 143 -8.86 -0.80 2.83
N THR A 144 -9.12 -1.52 3.91
CA THR A 144 -8.09 -2.01 4.83
C THR A 144 -8.31 -3.50 5.07
N LEU A 145 -7.29 -4.29 4.81
CA LEU A 145 -7.32 -5.75 4.94
C LEU A 145 -6.19 -6.22 5.84
N ASP A 146 -6.48 -7.09 6.77
CA ASP A 146 -5.47 -7.90 7.44
C ASP A 146 -5.20 -9.13 6.57
N CYS A 147 -3.96 -9.28 6.10
CA CYS A 147 -3.59 -10.28 5.10
C CYS A 147 -2.79 -11.40 5.76
N ALA A 148 -3.24 -12.65 5.62
CA ALA A 148 -2.44 -13.83 5.98
C ALA A 148 -1.38 -14.13 4.92
N GLU A 149 -1.70 -13.84 3.65
CA GLU A 149 -0.87 -14.04 2.47
C GLU A 149 -0.75 -12.75 1.66
N SER A 150 0.15 -12.73 0.69
CA SER A 150 0.29 -11.60 -0.22
C SER A 150 -0.91 -11.49 -1.15
N VAL A 151 -1.55 -10.33 -1.18
CA VAL A 151 -2.67 -10.01 -2.07
C VAL A 151 -2.22 -8.95 -3.05
N PRO A 152 -2.31 -9.17 -4.38
CA PRO A 152 -2.03 -8.15 -5.37
C PRO A 152 -2.97 -6.94 -5.19
N PRO A 153 -2.44 -5.71 -5.15
CA PRO A 153 -3.28 -4.52 -5.00
C PRO A 153 -4.37 -4.40 -6.06
N GLU A 154 -4.09 -4.88 -7.28
CA GLU A 154 -5.01 -4.84 -8.40
C GLU A 154 -6.29 -5.62 -8.15
N ASP A 155 -6.21 -6.74 -7.43
CA ASP A 155 -7.39 -7.57 -7.15
C ASP A 155 -8.42 -6.78 -6.33
N ILE A 156 -7.94 -6.01 -5.36
CA ILE A 156 -8.79 -5.17 -4.52
C ILE A 156 -9.30 -3.95 -5.29
N ILE A 157 -8.42 -3.32 -6.07
CA ILE A 157 -8.78 -2.18 -6.92
C ILE A 157 -9.86 -2.59 -7.92
N ASP A 158 -9.70 -3.72 -8.60
CA ASP A 158 -10.66 -4.24 -9.59
C ASP A 158 -12.03 -4.50 -8.94
N ILE A 159 -12.08 -5.10 -7.75
CA ILE A 159 -13.32 -5.34 -7.03
C ILE A 159 -14.05 -4.03 -6.74
N ILE A 160 -13.35 -3.04 -6.19
CA ILE A 160 -13.96 -1.76 -5.81
C ILE A 160 -14.40 -0.96 -7.04
N GLU A 161 -13.56 -0.86 -8.07
CA GLU A 161 -13.89 -0.14 -9.28
C GLU A 161 -15.08 -0.75 -10.02
N ASN A 162 -15.22 -2.08 -10.02
CA ASN A 162 -16.35 -2.78 -10.64
C ASN A 162 -17.67 -2.63 -9.86
N GLN A 163 -17.60 -2.29 -8.57
CA GLN A 163 -18.78 -2.05 -7.74
C GLN A 163 -19.14 -0.55 -7.63
N ALA A 164 -18.24 0.33 -8.06
CA ALA A 164 -18.50 1.76 -8.08
C ALA A 164 -19.48 2.14 -9.21
N SER A 165 -20.09 3.31 -9.11
CA SER A 165 -20.98 3.82 -10.18
C SER A 165 -20.27 3.98 -11.51
N CYS A 166 -18.99 4.41 -11.47
CA CYS A 166 -18.11 4.44 -12.62
C CYS A 166 -16.63 4.43 -12.16
N GLN A 167 -15.78 3.83 -12.96
CA GLN A 167 -14.32 3.90 -12.78
C GLN A 167 -13.80 5.29 -13.18
N LEU A 168 -12.65 5.67 -12.66
CA LEU A 168 -11.84 6.78 -13.18
C LEU A 168 -10.91 6.29 -14.29
N TYR A 169 -10.69 7.17 -15.27
CA TYR A 169 -9.86 6.91 -16.45
C TYR A 169 -8.82 8.02 -16.65
#